data_9aa5eeeae090a7a5ffaca3db77116419
#
_entry.id   9aa5eeeae090a7a5ffaca3db77116419
#
_cell.length_a   1.000
_cell.length_b   1.000
_cell.length_c   1.000
_cell.angle_alpha   90.00
_cell.angle_beta   90.00
_cell.angle_gamma   90.00
#
_symmetry.space_group_name_H-M   'P 1'
#
loop_
_entity.id
_entity.type
_entity.pdbx_description
1 polymer ?
#
loop_
_entity_poly.entity_id
_entity_poly.type
_entity_poly.pdbx_seq_one_letter_code
_entity_poly.pdbx_strand_id
1 'polypeptide(L)'
;MIYCVEDDNAIRDLMLYTLGASGFQAKGFSDSTGFWQAMSEEKPELILLDIMLPGEDGITILKKLRAAAATANIPIIMATAKGSEFDKVIGLDTGADDYLVKPFGMMEMIARIKAVMRRTAPKTSQVLTCGEIALDETRHIVTVSGKQVVLTLKEYELLKLLMENAGQVFTRDILLSRIWGQDYLG
;
A
#
# COMPACT_ATOMS: atom_id res chain seq x y z
N MET A 1 -2.42 11.73 -4.45
CA MET A 1 -1.39 12.29 -5.38
C MET A 1 -0.08 11.51 -5.24
N ILE A 2 0.63 11.22 -6.33
CA ILE A 2 1.93 10.53 -6.35
C ILE A 2 3.03 11.56 -6.66
N TYR A 3 4.13 11.54 -5.91
CA TYR A 3 5.30 12.35 -6.20
C TYR A 3 6.37 11.51 -6.88
N CYS A 4 6.94 12.03 -7.99
CA CYS A 4 8.01 11.40 -8.75
C CYS A 4 9.25 12.29 -8.68
N VAL A 5 10.32 11.79 -8.06
CA VAL A 5 11.60 12.51 -7.95
C VAL A 5 12.61 11.80 -8.85
N GLU A 6 12.92 12.42 -9.98
CA GLU A 6 13.74 11.87 -11.08
C GLU A 6 14.41 13.03 -11.80
N ASP A 7 15.73 13.04 -11.92
CA ASP A 7 16.47 14.13 -12.55
C ASP A 7 16.39 14.09 -14.08
N ASP A 8 16.28 12.91 -14.69
CA ASP A 8 16.07 12.77 -16.13
C ASP A 8 14.67 13.24 -16.53
N ASN A 9 14.62 14.34 -17.30
CA ASN A 9 13.37 14.94 -17.76
C ASN A 9 12.52 13.96 -18.58
N ALA A 10 13.17 13.17 -19.48
CA ALA A 10 12.43 12.29 -20.37
C ALA A 10 11.79 11.12 -19.60
N ILE A 11 12.51 10.55 -18.64
CA ILE A 11 11.99 9.50 -17.77
C ILE A 11 10.87 10.07 -16.88
N ARG A 12 11.09 11.23 -16.27
CA ARG A 12 10.09 11.88 -15.41
C ARG A 12 8.80 12.19 -16.17
N ASP A 13 8.90 12.78 -17.36
CA ASP A 13 7.73 13.12 -18.17
C ASP A 13 6.96 11.87 -18.59
N LEU A 14 7.67 10.79 -18.95
CA LEU A 14 7.06 9.51 -19.28
C LEU A 14 6.37 8.88 -18.08
N MET A 15 6.96 8.96 -16.89
CA MET A 15 6.33 8.49 -15.64
C MET A 15 5.04 9.26 -15.37
N LEU A 16 5.08 10.60 -15.43
CA LEU A 16 3.91 11.46 -15.19
C LEU A 16 2.78 11.19 -16.20
N TYR A 17 3.14 11.08 -17.48
CA TYR A 17 2.17 10.75 -18.52
C TYR A 17 1.49 9.40 -18.26
N THR A 18 2.29 8.38 -17.94
CA THR A 18 1.79 7.02 -17.69
C THR A 18 0.90 6.95 -16.43
N LEU A 19 1.28 7.66 -15.38
CA LEU A 19 0.48 7.77 -14.15
C LEU A 19 -0.86 8.45 -14.44
N GLY A 20 -0.85 9.57 -15.16
CA GLY A 20 -2.07 10.26 -15.58
C GLY A 20 -2.99 9.39 -16.43
N ALA A 21 -2.44 8.68 -17.42
CA ALA A 21 -3.18 7.72 -18.24
C ALA A 21 -3.76 6.54 -17.43
N SER A 22 -3.13 6.21 -16.29
CA SER A 22 -3.59 5.16 -15.37
C SER A 22 -4.55 5.65 -14.28
N GLY A 23 -4.98 6.92 -14.34
CA GLY A 23 -5.93 7.53 -13.41
C GLY A 23 -5.32 8.08 -12.12
N PHE A 24 -3.99 8.17 -12.02
CA PHE A 24 -3.32 8.75 -10.87
C PHE A 24 -3.02 10.24 -11.10
N GLN A 25 -3.23 11.05 -10.07
CA GLN A 25 -2.65 12.39 -10.04
C GLN A 25 -1.19 12.29 -9.62
N ALA A 26 -0.29 12.95 -10.38
CA ALA A 26 1.14 12.90 -10.11
C ALA A 26 1.81 14.26 -10.28
N LYS A 27 2.89 14.51 -9.53
CA LYS A 27 3.74 15.70 -9.61
C LYS A 27 5.21 15.26 -9.68
N GLY A 28 5.97 15.85 -10.59
CA GLY A 28 7.37 15.52 -10.84
C GLY A 28 8.32 16.57 -10.29
N PHE A 29 9.49 16.12 -9.81
CA PHE A 29 10.57 16.96 -9.30
C PHE A 29 11.90 16.48 -9.86
N SER A 30 12.74 17.42 -10.28
CA SER A 30 14.08 17.13 -10.81
C SER A 30 15.16 17.01 -9.74
N ASP A 31 14.85 17.48 -8.55
CA ASP A 31 15.80 17.57 -7.44
C ASP A 31 15.09 17.58 -6.08
N SER A 32 15.88 17.47 -5.01
CA SER A 32 15.37 17.46 -3.66
C SER A 32 14.77 18.80 -3.20
N THR A 33 15.20 19.92 -3.77
CA THR A 33 14.74 21.27 -3.34
C THR A 33 13.26 21.44 -3.66
N GLY A 34 12.88 21.22 -4.92
CA GLY A 34 11.48 21.29 -5.35
C GLY A 34 10.61 20.25 -4.66
N PHE A 35 11.18 19.05 -4.43
CA PHE A 35 10.49 18.00 -3.67
C PHE A 35 10.18 18.41 -2.24
N TRP A 36 11.16 18.92 -1.47
CA TRP A 36 10.95 19.33 -0.08
C TRP A 36 10.00 20.52 0.04
N GLN A 37 10.05 21.46 -0.92
CA GLN A 37 9.08 22.57 -0.95
C GLN A 37 7.65 22.00 -1.10
N ALA A 38 7.41 21.12 -2.06
CA ALA A 38 6.09 20.51 -2.24
C ALA A 38 5.64 19.68 -1.03
N MET A 39 6.57 18.96 -0.37
CA MET A 39 6.31 18.20 0.85
C MET A 39 5.86 19.07 2.04
N SER A 40 6.24 20.36 2.06
CA SER A 40 5.78 21.32 3.08
C SER A 40 4.36 21.80 2.85
N GLU A 41 3.90 21.81 1.61
CA GLU A 41 2.56 22.25 1.20
C GLU A 41 1.53 21.13 1.27
N GLU A 42 1.86 19.97 0.68
CA GLU A 42 0.97 18.82 0.59
C GLU A 42 1.77 17.52 0.68
N LYS A 43 1.23 16.50 1.36
CA LYS A 43 1.85 15.19 1.45
C LYS A 43 1.27 14.24 0.41
N PRO A 44 2.13 13.50 -0.32
CA PRO A 44 1.68 12.53 -1.30
C PRO A 44 1.17 11.24 -0.63
N GLU A 45 0.40 10.49 -1.38
CA GLU A 45 -0.02 9.13 -1.03
C GLU A 45 1.06 8.08 -1.29
N LEU A 46 2.02 8.38 -2.19
CA LEU A 46 3.16 7.54 -2.54
C LEU A 46 4.26 8.38 -3.18
N ILE A 47 5.51 8.00 -2.94
CA ILE A 47 6.70 8.62 -3.55
C ILE A 47 7.41 7.58 -4.41
N LEU A 48 7.68 7.94 -5.68
CA LEU A 48 8.68 7.28 -6.53
C LEU A 48 9.95 8.11 -6.42
N LEU A 49 11.04 7.51 -5.97
CA LEU A 49 12.25 8.22 -5.62
C LEU A 49 13.46 7.59 -6.27
N ASP A 50 14.11 8.33 -7.16
CA ASP A 50 15.41 7.90 -7.70
C ASP A 50 16.46 7.94 -6.59
N ILE A 51 17.35 6.94 -6.60
CA ILE A 51 18.51 6.92 -5.71
C ILE A 51 19.54 7.96 -6.17
N MET A 52 19.75 8.07 -7.48
CA MET A 52 20.82 8.89 -8.05
C MET A 52 20.32 10.29 -8.42
N LEU A 53 20.06 11.11 -7.41
CA LEU A 53 19.66 12.50 -7.61
C LEU A 53 20.85 13.45 -7.45
N PRO A 54 20.87 14.57 -8.16
CA PRO A 54 21.89 15.60 -7.97
C PRO A 54 21.70 16.29 -6.61
N GLY A 55 22.81 16.55 -5.94
CA GLY A 55 22.84 17.23 -4.64
C GLY A 55 22.51 16.28 -3.47
N GLU A 56 21.28 16.12 -3.12
CA GLU A 56 20.84 15.20 -2.07
C GLU A 56 20.36 13.88 -2.67
N ASP A 57 21.05 12.78 -2.40
CA ASP A 57 20.70 11.46 -2.93
C ASP A 57 19.39 10.90 -2.33
N GLY A 58 18.74 9.98 -3.08
CA GLY A 58 17.45 9.42 -2.69
C GLY A 58 17.49 8.61 -1.39
N ILE A 59 18.62 8.01 -1.02
CA ILE A 59 18.75 7.27 0.25
C ILE A 59 18.72 8.24 1.43
N THR A 60 19.38 9.38 1.29
CA THR A 60 19.37 10.45 2.31
C THR A 60 17.96 11.01 2.47
N ILE A 61 17.25 11.24 1.35
CA ILE A 61 15.84 11.67 1.38
C ILE A 61 14.97 10.63 2.09
N LEU A 62 15.10 9.35 1.75
CA LEU A 62 14.36 8.24 2.37
C LEU A 62 14.58 8.22 3.90
N LYS A 63 15.83 8.29 4.35
CA LYS A 63 16.14 8.31 5.79
C LYS A 63 15.48 9.48 6.50
N LYS A 64 15.50 10.68 5.92
CA LYS A 64 14.83 11.86 6.49
C LYS A 64 13.32 11.67 6.57
N LEU A 65 12.69 11.11 5.52
CA LEU A 65 11.27 10.82 5.50
C LEU A 65 10.88 9.80 6.59
N ARG A 66 11.68 8.76 6.77
CA ARG A 66 11.42 7.74 7.81
C ARG A 66 11.68 8.23 9.24
N ALA A 67 12.59 9.16 9.42
CA ALA A 67 12.89 9.75 10.73
C ALA A 67 11.80 10.71 11.23
N ALA A 68 11.03 11.31 10.34
CA ALA A 68 9.99 12.27 10.70
C ALA A 68 8.62 11.57 10.84
N ALA A 69 8.01 11.61 12.02
CA ALA A 69 6.73 10.95 12.31
C ALA A 69 5.61 11.32 11.33
N ALA A 70 5.63 12.55 10.79
CA ALA A 70 4.62 13.04 9.84
C ALA A 70 4.74 12.43 8.43
N THR A 71 5.88 11.80 8.07
CA THR A 71 6.17 11.24 6.76
C THR A 71 6.61 9.78 6.81
N ALA A 72 6.86 9.24 8.02
CA ALA A 72 7.38 7.88 8.22
C ALA A 72 6.52 6.79 7.55
N ASN A 73 5.21 7.00 7.45
CA ASN A 73 4.26 6.04 6.90
C ASN A 73 3.91 6.28 5.42
N ILE A 74 4.51 7.29 4.77
CA ILE A 74 4.28 7.52 3.34
C ILE A 74 4.96 6.39 2.57
N PRO A 75 4.24 5.65 1.72
CA PRO A 75 4.83 4.60 0.90
C PRO A 75 5.88 5.15 -0.06
N ILE A 76 7.05 4.48 -0.13
CA ILE A 76 8.16 4.90 -0.98
C ILE A 76 8.65 3.72 -1.81
N ILE A 77 8.65 3.91 -3.13
CA ILE A 77 9.27 2.99 -4.10
C ILE A 77 10.55 3.64 -4.59
N MET A 78 11.69 2.97 -4.40
CA MET A 78 12.98 3.46 -4.85
C MET A 78 13.27 3.01 -6.29
N ALA A 79 13.73 3.93 -7.14
CA ALA A 79 14.28 3.59 -8.45
C ALA A 79 15.80 3.44 -8.34
N THR A 80 16.37 2.33 -8.85
CA THR A 80 17.80 2.01 -8.73
C THR A 80 18.37 1.48 -10.03
N ALA A 81 19.66 1.78 -10.31
CA ALA A 81 20.37 1.19 -11.44
C ALA A 81 20.78 -0.26 -11.12
N LYS A 82 20.60 -1.18 -12.09
CA LYS A 82 20.98 -2.58 -11.97
C LYS A 82 22.49 -2.74 -11.78
N GLY A 83 22.93 -3.51 -10.77
CA GLY A 83 24.35 -3.87 -10.57
C GLY A 83 25.17 -2.93 -9.69
N SER A 84 24.55 -1.96 -9.01
CA SER A 84 25.24 -1.16 -7.99
C SER A 84 25.45 -1.98 -6.71
N GLU A 85 26.51 -1.67 -5.94
CA GLU A 85 26.71 -2.23 -4.59
C GLU A 85 25.46 -2.03 -3.69
N PHE A 86 24.63 -1.06 -4.06
CA PHE A 86 23.32 -0.79 -3.47
C PHE A 86 22.35 -1.97 -3.56
N ASP A 87 22.38 -2.78 -4.63
CA ASP A 87 21.49 -3.96 -4.73
C ASP A 87 21.72 -4.96 -3.59
N LYS A 88 22.92 -4.97 -2.99
CA LYS A 88 23.28 -5.82 -1.85
C LYS A 88 22.95 -5.18 -0.50
N VAL A 89 23.01 -3.86 -0.40
CA VAL A 89 22.75 -3.11 0.85
C VAL A 89 21.28 -2.75 1.01
N ILE A 90 20.57 -2.54 -0.09
CA ILE A 90 19.14 -2.21 -0.14
C ILE A 90 18.27 -3.37 0.36
N GLY A 91 18.78 -4.61 0.35
CA GLY A 91 18.01 -5.80 0.67
C GLY A 91 17.51 -5.92 2.11
N LEU A 92 17.92 -5.13 3.05
CA LEU A 92 17.64 -5.47 4.45
C LEU A 92 17.22 -4.33 5.40
N ASP A 93 17.47 -3.02 5.14
CA ASP A 93 17.19 -2.05 6.24
C ASP A 93 16.90 -0.59 5.86
N THR A 94 16.65 -0.25 4.59
CA THR A 94 16.49 1.17 4.22
C THR A 94 15.10 1.74 4.47
N GLY A 95 14.11 0.89 4.76
CA GLY A 95 12.74 1.33 5.03
C GLY A 95 11.94 1.74 3.78
N ALA A 96 12.38 1.38 2.58
CA ALA A 96 11.56 1.48 1.36
C ALA A 96 10.50 0.36 1.31
N ASP A 97 9.36 0.64 0.68
CA ASP A 97 8.26 -0.33 0.57
C ASP A 97 8.40 -1.23 -0.65
N ASP A 98 9.09 -0.79 -1.70
CA ASP A 98 9.43 -1.57 -2.89
C ASP A 98 10.57 -0.91 -3.69
N TYR A 99 11.06 -1.62 -4.71
CA TYR A 99 12.14 -1.17 -5.59
C TYR A 99 11.80 -1.39 -7.07
N LEU A 100 12.26 -0.46 -7.91
CA LEU A 100 12.23 -0.54 -9.37
C LEU A 100 13.66 -0.50 -9.90
N VAL A 101 14.06 -1.51 -10.68
CA VAL A 101 15.40 -1.58 -11.25
C VAL A 101 15.40 -0.96 -12.65
N LYS A 102 16.17 0.10 -12.86
CA LYS A 102 16.34 0.76 -14.16
C LYS A 102 17.19 -0.11 -15.12
N PRO A 103 16.79 -0.26 -16.40
CA PRO A 103 15.59 0.28 -17.00
C PRO A 103 14.36 -0.57 -16.63
N PHE A 104 13.25 0.06 -16.24
CA PHE A 104 11.98 -0.59 -15.91
C PHE A 104 10.88 -0.26 -16.93
N GLY A 105 9.96 -1.19 -17.09
CA GLY A 105 8.76 -0.96 -17.91
C GLY A 105 7.74 -0.08 -17.17
N MET A 106 7.08 0.83 -17.89
CA MET A 106 6.05 1.69 -17.30
C MET A 106 4.89 0.88 -16.70
N MET A 107 4.53 -0.25 -17.30
CA MET A 107 3.50 -1.14 -16.77
C MET A 107 3.94 -1.86 -15.48
N GLU A 108 5.23 -2.18 -15.34
CA GLU A 108 5.80 -2.69 -14.10
C GLU A 108 5.69 -1.64 -12.98
N MET A 109 6.08 -0.39 -13.27
CA MET A 109 5.92 0.73 -12.33
C MET A 109 4.47 0.84 -11.82
N ILE A 110 3.49 0.85 -12.73
CA ILE A 110 2.07 0.91 -12.34
C ILE A 110 1.64 -0.29 -11.49
N ALA A 111 2.08 -1.50 -11.83
CA ALA A 111 1.74 -2.70 -11.08
C ALA A 111 2.30 -2.65 -9.64
N ARG A 112 3.54 -2.19 -9.47
CA ARG A 112 4.18 -2.02 -8.15
C ARG A 112 3.52 -0.93 -7.33
N ILE A 113 3.20 0.22 -7.92
CA ILE A 113 2.44 1.29 -7.26
C ILE A 113 1.12 0.74 -6.70
N LYS A 114 0.32 0.07 -7.53
CA LYS A 114 -0.95 -0.54 -7.10
C LYS A 114 -0.74 -1.57 -5.98
N ALA A 115 0.31 -2.38 -6.05
CA ALA A 115 0.62 -3.38 -5.03
C ALA A 115 1.02 -2.74 -3.70
N VAL A 116 1.86 -1.69 -3.73
CA VAL A 116 2.28 -0.95 -2.55
C VAL A 116 1.08 -0.22 -1.94
N MET A 117 0.32 0.55 -2.72
CA MET A 117 -0.85 1.27 -2.24
C MET A 117 -1.90 0.34 -1.61
N ARG A 118 -2.11 -0.86 -2.15
CA ARG A 118 -3.01 -1.86 -1.56
C ARG A 118 -2.51 -2.36 -0.20
N ARG A 119 -1.20 -2.50 0.00
CA ARG A 119 -0.59 -2.95 1.27
C ARG A 119 -0.57 -1.87 2.33
N THR A 120 -0.35 -0.62 1.90
CA THR A 120 -0.18 0.54 2.78
C THR A 120 -1.44 1.38 2.92
N ALA A 121 -2.45 1.15 2.05
CA ALA A 121 -3.77 1.72 2.27
C ALA A 121 -4.11 1.49 3.75
N PRO A 122 -4.52 2.53 4.50
CA PRO A 122 -5.11 2.28 5.79
C PRO A 122 -6.16 1.21 5.50
N LYS A 123 -6.07 0.08 6.19
CA LYS A 123 -7.20 -0.86 6.20
C LYS A 123 -8.34 0.01 6.70
N THR A 124 -9.06 0.63 5.76
CA THR A 124 -10.35 1.23 6.08
C THR A 124 -11.02 0.11 6.85
N SER A 125 -11.34 0.38 8.11
CA SER A 125 -12.07 -0.59 8.90
C SER A 125 -13.23 -1.00 8.02
N GLN A 126 -13.10 -2.17 7.37
CA GLN A 126 -14.22 -2.70 6.60
C GLN A 126 -15.21 -3.10 7.68
N VAL A 127 -16.05 -2.15 8.04
CA VAL A 127 -17.20 -2.43 8.87
C VAL A 127 -18.23 -3.01 7.93
N LEU A 128 -18.29 -4.32 7.91
CA LEU A 128 -19.40 -5.01 7.26
C LEU A 128 -20.67 -4.73 8.07
N THR A 129 -21.72 -4.32 7.41
CA THR A 129 -23.02 -4.07 8.06
C THR A 129 -24.11 -4.92 7.43
N CYS A 130 -24.92 -5.55 8.25
CA CYS A 130 -26.09 -6.29 7.82
C CYS A 130 -27.22 -6.09 8.85
N GLY A 131 -28.21 -5.28 8.51
CA GLY A 131 -29.22 -4.83 9.46
C GLY A 131 -28.60 -4.12 10.64
N GLU A 132 -28.84 -4.59 11.85
CA GLU A 132 -28.30 -4.02 13.09
C GLU A 132 -26.90 -4.56 13.46
N ILE A 133 -26.38 -5.52 12.70
CA ILE A 133 -25.06 -6.13 12.94
C ILE A 133 -24.00 -5.30 12.22
N ALA A 134 -22.95 -4.90 12.95
CA ALA A 134 -21.74 -4.31 12.38
C ALA A 134 -20.51 -5.12 12.86
N LEU A 135 -19.64 -5.50 11.90
CA LEU A 135 -18.42 -6.26 12.09
C LEU A 135 -17.23 -5.42 11.64
N ASP A 136 -16.40 -4.98 12.57
CA ASP A 136 -15.14 -4.27 12.30
C ASP A 136 -14.02 -5.30 12.13
N GLU A 137 -13.59 -5.51 10.88
CA GLU A 137 -12.53 -6.47 10.55
C GLU A 137 -11.17 -6.09 11.12
N THR A 138 -10.90 -4.80 11.27
CA THR A 138 -9.60 -4.32 11.75
C THR A 138 -9.43 -4.55 13.24
N ARG A 139 -10.50 -4.35 13.99
CA ARG A 139 -10.52 -4.49 15.46
C ARG A 139 -10.99 -5.86 15.91
N HIS A 140 -11.51 -6.70 15.01
CA HIS A 140 -12.20 -7.96 15.33
C HIS A 140 -13.36 -7.76 16.34
N ILE A 141 -14.11 -6.67 16.17
CA ILE A 141 -15.24 -6.31 17.03
C ILE A 141 -16.54 -6.52 16.27
N VAL A 142 -17.49 -7.18 16.90
CA VAL A 142 -18.86 -7.29 16.42
C VAL A 142 -19.78 -6.52 17.35
N THR A 143 -20.69 -5.75 16.76
CA THR A 143 -21.74 -5.05 17.50
C THR A 143 -23.11 -5.37 16.91
N VAL A 144 -24.12 -5.42 17.76
CA VAL A 144 -25.54 -5.54 17.38
C VAL A 144 -26.29 -4.37 18.03
N SER A 145 -26.94 -3.54 17.23
CA SER A 145 -27.59 -2.30 17.71
C SER A 145 -26.65 -1.43 18.54
N GLY A 146 -25.36 -1.35 18.14
CA GLY A 146 -24.31 -0.57 18.82
C GLY A 146 -23.75 -1.20 20.11
N LYS A 147 -24.24 -2.36 20.55
CA LYS A 147 -23.71 -3.09 21.71
C LYS A 147 -22.72 -4.16 21.26
N GLN A 148 -21.54 -4.19 21.86
CA GLN A 148 -20.52 -5.19 21.54
C GLN A 148 -20.96 -6.59 21.97
N VAL A 149 -20.73 -7.56 21.07
CA VAL A 149 -20.97 -8.99 21.29
C VAL A 149 -19.64 -9.72 21.21
N VAL A 150 -19.38 -10.59 22.19
CA VAL A 150 -18.17 -11.42 22.20
C VAL A 150 -18.47 -12.73 21.49
N LEU A 151 -17.72 -13.01 20.45
CA LEU A 151 -17.78 -14.24 19.67
C LEU A 151 -16.48 -15.03 19.84
N THR A 152 -16.56 -16.35 19.75
CA THR A 152 -15.37 -17.20 19.55
C THR A 152 -14.79 -16.94 18.14
N LEU A 153 -13.54 -17.35 17.92
CA LEU A 153 -12.90 -17.18 16.61
C LEU A 153 -13.72 -17.81 15.48
N LYS A 154 -14.27 -19.01 15.70
CA LYS A 154 -15.06 -19.71 14.66
C LYS A 154 -16.42 -19.08 14.40
N GLU A 155 -17.07 -18.56 15.42
CA GLU A 155 -18.30 -17.78 15.27
C GLU A 155 -18.04 -16.47 14.52
N TYR A 156 -16.94 -15.79 14.81
CA TYR A 156 -16.53 -14.59 14.10
C TYR A 156 -16.23 -14.87 12.62
N GLU A 157 -15.42 -15.92 12.32
CA GLU A 157 -15.08 -16.32 10.94
C GLU A 157 -16.35 -16.71 10.16
N LEU A 158 -17.27 -17.42 10.77
CA LEU A 158 -18.55 -17.80 10.16
C LEU A 158 -19.41 -16.57 9.87
N LEU A 159 -19.59 -15.69 10.86
CA LEU A 159 -20.37 -14.46 10.68
C LEU A 159 -19.75 -13.58 9.56
N LYS A 160 -18.44 -13.40 9.56
CA LYS A 160 -17.73 -12.66 8.54
C LYS A 160 -17.98 -13.24 7.15
N LEU A 161 -17.81 -14.56 6.97
CA LEU A 161 -18.06 -15.25 5.71
C LEU A 161 -19.48 -15.01 5.19
N LEU A 162 -20.48 -15.07 6.06
CA LEU A 162 -21.87 -14.86 5.67
C LEU A 162 -22.16 -13.40 5.31
N MET A 163 -21.59 -12.45 6.06
CA MET A 163 -21.77 -11.01 5.81
C MET A 163 -21.08 -10.55 4.52
N GLU A 164 -19.88 -11.08 4.23
CA GLU A 164 -19.15 -10.80 2.96
C GLU A 164 -19.92 -11.32 1.73
N ASN A 165 -20.75 -12.34 1.91
CA ASN A 165 -21.48 -13.00 0.84
C ASN A 165 -23.00 -12.92 1.06
N ALA A 166 -23.47 -11.75 1.50
CA ALA A 166 -24.90 -11.56 1.77
C ALA A 166 -25.76 -11.89 0.53
N GLY A 167 -26.81 -12.70 0.72
CA GLY A 167 -27.68 -13.19 -0.35
C GLY A 167 -27.21 -14.48 -1.04
N GLN A 168 -26.03 -15.02 -0.68
CA GLN A 168 -25.58 -16.34 -1.17
C GLN A 168 -26.01 -17.45 -0.21
N VAL A 169 -26.34 -18.61 -0.77
CA VAL A 169 -26.66 -19.82 0.00
C VAL A 169 -25.43 -20.71 0.09
N PHE A 170 -25.03 -21.09 1.29
CA PHE A 170 -23.94 -22.03 1.55
C PHE A 170 -24.51 -23.37 2.05
N THR A 171 -23.99 -24.47 1.52
CA THR A 171 -24.25 -25.79 2.09
C THR A 171 -23.43 -25.97 3.37
N ARG A 172 -23.89 -26.88 4.26
CA ARG A 172 -23.16 -27.21 5.48
C ARG A 172 -21.73 -27.63 5.19
N ASP A 173 -21.51 -28.44 4.16
CA ASP A 173 -20.20 -28.95 3.80
C ASP A 173 -19.23 -27.84 3.36
N ILE A 174 -19.74 -26.84 2.61
CA ILE A 174 -18.95 -25.65 2.24
C ILE A 174 -18.57 -24.84 3.46
N LEU A 175 -19.49 -24.63 4.41
CA LEU A 175 -19.22 -23.89 5.64
C LEU A 175 -18.18 -24.63 6.49
N LEU A 176 -18.34 -25.94 6.70
CA LEU A 176 -17.40 -26.75 7.45
C LEU A 176 -16.00 -26.72 6.84
N SER A 177 -15.91 -26.95 5.53
CA SER A 177 -14.63 -26.92 4.82
C SER A 177 -13.92 -25.57 4.92
N ARG A 178 -14.64 -24.44 4.80
CA ARG A 178 -14.06 -23.09 4.82
C ARG A 178 -13.64 -22.63 6.21
N ILE A 179 -14.41 -23.00 7.26
CA ILE A 179 -14.19 -22.47 8.61
C ILE A 179 -13.36 -23.43 9.46
N TRP A 180 -13.51 -24.75 9.28
CA TRP A 180 -12.80 -25.77 10.09
C TRP A 180 -11.73 -26.52 9.32
N GLY A 181 -11.65 -26.37 7.97
CA GLY A 181 -10.70 -27.08 7.11
C GLY A 181 -11.28 -28.36 6.51
N GLN A 182 -10.59 -28.89 5.47
CA GLN A 182 -11.06 -30.07 4.71
C GLN A 182 -11.05 -31.37 5.54
N ASP A 183 -10.31 -31.44 6.63
CA ASP A 183 -10.16 -32.64 7.46
C ASP A 183 -11.12 -32.69 8.67
N TYR A 184 -12.07 -31.75 8.75
CA TYR A 184 -13.03 -31.74 9.84
C TYR A 184 -14.13 -32.78 9.58
N LEU A 185 -13.96 -33.95 10.18
CA LEU A 185 -14.99 -35.01 10.32
C LEU A 185 -15.83 -34.68 11.54
N GLY A 186 -16.95 -33.99 11.37
CA GLY A 186 -17.95 -33.68 12.40
C GLY A 186 -18.82 -34.86 12.74
#